data_bc924a7ca26beec623438904a06fdbdf
#
_entry.id   bc924a7ca26beec623438904a06fdbdf
#
_cell.length_a   1.000
_cell.length_b   1.000
_cell.length_c   1.000
_cell.angle_alpha   90.00
_cell.angle_beta   90.00
_cell.angle_gamma   90.00
#
_symmetry.space_group_name_H-M   'P 1'
#
loop_
_entity.id
_entity.type
_entity.pdbx_description
1 polymer ?
#
loop_
_entity_poly.entity_id
_entity_poly.type
_entity_poly.pdbx_seq_one_letter_code
_entity_poly.pdbx_strand_id
1 'polypeptide(L)'
;KERKILENNMLNKIEKNIIINQSEPTIVLSGHNWHGGIIGIIASRLKEKYNKPTIIISVENGLGRASARSVLGFDIGALIIKAHQKNIIKKGGGHKMAGGFSLQEEKISEFKDFINLEFSKIEKKINRTNNLFYDSKISPSALNENFYSEINLLSPFGSGNPQPRFVTESLELLKSSIVGEKHIKTIFTA
;
A
#
# COMPACT_ATOMS: atom_id res chain seq x y z
N LYS A 1 0.00 -21.37 1.52
CA LYS A 1 -1.33 -21.37 2.19
C LYS A 1 -1.25 -20.73 3.59
N GLU A 2 -0.33 -21.13 4.44
CA GLU A 2 -0.18 -20.64 5.84
C GLU A 2 -0.02 -19.12 5.94
N ARG A 3 0.84 -18.51 5.12
CA ARG A 3 1.06 -17.06 5.13
C ARG A 3 -0.22 -16.26 4.86
N LYS A 4 -1.09 -16.74 3.96
CA LYS A 4 -2.38 -16.09 3.66
C LYS A 4 -3.37 -16.20 4.82
N ILE A 5 -3.33 -17.31 5.56
CA ILE A 5 -4.14 -17.50 6.76
C ILE A 5 -3.69 -16.54 7.86
N LEU A 6 -2.39 -16.48 8.14
CA LEU A 6 -1.81 -15.55 9.13
C LEU A 6 -2.13 -14.09 8.79
N GLU A 7 -2.02 -13.73 7.52
CA GLU A 7 -2.35 -12.40 7.03
C GLU A 7 -3.83 -12.05 7.26
N ASN A 8 -4.75 -12.92 6.86
CA ASN A 8 -6.19 -12.69 7.04
C ASN A 8 -6.56 -12.62 8.53
N ASN A 9 -5.99 -13.49 9.36
CA ASN A 9 -6.23 -13.48 10.80
C ASN A 9 -5.74 -12.17 11.44
N MET A 10 -4.58 -11.69 11.04
CA MET A 10 -4.04 -10.44 11.56
C MET A 10 -4.85 -9.23 11.09
N LEU A 11 -5.24 -9.16 9.81
CA LEU A 11 -6.12 -8.09 9.30
C LEU A 11 -7.45 -8.06 10.04
N ASN A 12 -8.10 -9.21 10.20
CA ASN A 12 -9.35 -9.31 10.94
C ASN A 12 -9.20 -8.86 12.39
N LYS A 13 -8.08 -9.21 13.04
CA LYS A 13 -7.79 -8.79 14.41
C LYS A 13 -7.59 -7.27 14.50
N ILE A 14 -6.89 -6.69 13.55
CA ILE A 14 -6.69 -5.23 13.48
C ILE A 14 -8.02 -4.53 13.24
N GLU A 15 -8.82 -4.98 12.28
CA GLU A 15 -10.08 -4.33 11.92
C GLU A 15 -11.16 -4.45 13.02
N LYS A 16 -11.16 -5.53 13.79
CA LYS A 16 -12.14 -5.75 14.86
C LYS A 16 -11.76 -5.12 16.20
N ASN A 17 -10.47 -5.12 16.53
CA ASN A 17 -10.00 -4.82 17.89
C ASN A 17 -9.17 -3.54 17.98
N ILE A 18 -8.69 -3.03 16.85
CA ILE A 18 -7.87 -1.82 16.82
C ILE A 18 -8.69 -0.72 16.16
N ILE A 19 -9.05 0.27 16.94
CA ILE A 19 -9.70 1.47 16.43
C ILE A 19 -8.65 2.24 15.63
N ILE A 20 -8.74 2.14 14.30
CA ILE A 20 -7.95 3.00 13.42
C ILE A 20 -8.55 4.39 13.52
N ASN A 21 -7.84 5.27 14.19
CA ASN A 21 -8.27 6.67 14.31
C ASN A 21 -8.19 7.34 12.93
N GLN A 22 -9.35 7.50 12.30
CA GLN A 22 -9.43 8.09 10.97
C GLN A 22 -9.09 9.58 10.94
N SER A 23 -9.10 10.27 12.09
CA SER A 23 -8.68 11.68 12.17
C SER A 23 -7.16 11.85 12.13
N GLU A 24 -6.39 10.81 12.46
CA GLU A 24 -4.94 10.89 12.37
C GLU A 24 -4.48 10.89 10.91
N PRO A 25 -3.48 11.71 10.56
CA PRO A 25 -3.00 11.83 9.19
C PRO A 25 -2.26 10.59 8.69
N THR A 26 -1.71 9.78 9.59
CA THR A 26 -1.02 8.51 9.29
C THR A 26 -1.59 7.35 10.11
N ILE A 27 -1.28 6.13 9.72
CA ILE A 27 -1.63 4.92 10.45
C ILE A 27 -0.35 4.33 11.06
N VAL A 28 -0.23 4.35 12.37
CA VAL A 28 0.86 3.70 13.10
C VAL A 28 0.25 2.71 14.09
N LEU A 29 0.48 1.43 13.86
CA LEU A 29 -0.04 0.35 14.70
C LEU A 29 1.11 -0.52 15.20
N SER A 30 1.06 -0.88 16.47
CA SER A 30 2.01 -1.78 17.09
C SER A 30 1.31 -2.92 17.81
N GLY A 31 1.98 -4.05 17.90
CA GLY A 31 1.49 -5.18 18.67
C GLY A 31 2.57 -6.22 18.91
N HIS A 32 2.39 -6.92 20.03
CA HIS A 32 3.30 -7.98 20.44
C HIS A 32 3.09 -9.24 19.61
N ASN A 33 4.19 -9.94 19.32
CA ASN A 33 4.21 -11.23 18.63
C ASN A 33 3.55 -11.21 17.23
N TRP A 34 3.54 -10.08 16.57
CA TRP A 34 3.14 -10.03 15.16
C TRP A 34 4.24 -10.62 14.29
N HIS A 35 3.89 -11.52 13.40
CA HIS A 35 4.88 -12.19 12.57
C HIS A 35 5.56 -11.22 11.60
N GLY A 36 6.88 -11.01 11.73
CA GLY A 36 7.65 -10.03 10.95
C GLY A 36 7.52 -10.20 9.43
N GLY A 37 7.30 -11.43 8.95
CA GLY A 37 7.13 -11.72 7.53
C GLY A 37 5.82 -11.23 6.90
N ILE A 38 4.83 -10.79 7.72
CA ILE A 38 3.53 -10.32 7.20
C ILE A 38 3.26 -8.85 7.45
N ILE A 39 3.98 -8.19 8.39
CA ILE A 39 3.73 -6.77 8.72
C ILE A 39 3.82 -5.86 7.50
N GLY A 40 4.71 -6.16 6.54
CA GLY A 40 4.83 -5.38 5.30
C GLY A 40 3.63 -5.51 4.37
N ILE A 41 2.99 -6.69 4.33
CA ILE A 41 1.77 -6.92 3.54
C ILE A 41 0.60 -6.20 4.19
N ILE A 42 0.49 -6.29 5.51
CA ILE A 42 -0.54 -5.59 6.29
C ILE A 42 -0.43 -4.07 6.09
N ALA A 43 0.80 -3.53 6.18
CA ALA A 43 1.05 -2.11 5.91
C ALA A 43 0.60 -1.70 4.50
N SER A 44 0.87 -2.52 3.48
CA SER A 44 0.43 -2.26 2.11
C SER A 44 -1.09 -2.23 1.99
N ARG A 45 -1.79 -3.23 2.54
CA ARG A 45 -3.26 -3.31 2.47
C ARG A 45 -3.97 -2.17 3.19
N LEU A 46 -3.51 -1.82 4.39
CA LEU A 46 -4.09 -0.69 5.11
C LEU A 46 -3.79 0.64 4.41
N LYS A 47 -2.57 0.80 3.86
CA LYS A 47 -2.23 1.97 3.04
C LYS A 47 -3.17 2.08 1.83
N GLU A 48 -3.45 0.99 1.12
CA GLU A 48 -4.36 0.97 -0.02
C GLU A 48 -5.80 1.28 0.39
N LYS A 49 -6.28 0.66 1.47
CA LYS A 49 -7.66 0.84 1.96
C LYS A 49 -7.94 2.27 2.44
N TYR A 50 -7.00 2.89 3.16
CA TYR A 50 -7.20 4.19 3.81
C TYR A 50 -6.51 5.35 3.08
N ASN A 51 -5.69 5.07 2.06
CA ASN A 51 -4.87 6.05 1.34
C ASN A 51 -4.05 6.95 2.28
N LYS A 52 -3.43 6.34 3.30
CA LYS A 52 -2.60 7.00 4.31
C LYS A 52 -1.25 6.31 4.45
N PRO A 53 -0.17 7.05 4.75
CA PRO A 53 1.08 6.42 5.15
C PRO A 53 0.84 5.48 6.31
N THR A 54 1.31 4.24 6.19
CA THR A 54 1.00 3.19 7.16
C THR A 54 2.26 2.50 7.65
N ILE A 55 2.40 2.41 8.95
CA ILE A 55 3.51 1.76 9.66
C ILE A 55 2.95 0.68 10.57
N ILE A 56 3.45 -0.54 10.42
CA ILE A 56 3.11 -1.68 11.26
C ILE A 56 4.36 -2.12 12.01
N ILE A 57 4.25 -2.20 13.33
CA ILE A 57 5.38 -2.47 14.23
C ILE A 57 5.09 -3.76 14.97
N SER A 58 5.94 -4.76 14.80
CA SER A 58 5.97 -5.97 15.61
C SER A 58 6.92 -5.75 16.79
N VAL A 59 6.42 -5.90 18.00
CA VAL A 59 7.20 -5.75 19.22
C VAL A 59 7.57 -7.11 19.81
N GLU A 60 8.84 -7.30 20.07
CA GLU A 60 9.39 -8.49 20.70
C GLU A 60 10.54 -8.10 21.64
N ASN A 61 10.47 -8.51 22.91
CA ASN A 61 11.48 -8.21 23.93
C ASN A 61 11.87 -6.72 24.02
N GLY A 62 10.87 -5.83 24.00
CA GLY A 62 11.06 -4.37 24.08
C GLY A 62 11.64 -3.72 22.81
N LEU A 63 11.82 -4.50 21.73
CA LEU A 63 12.29 -4.01 20.44
C LEU A 63 11.19 -4.09 19.39
N GLY A 64 10.84 -2.95 18.80
CA GLY A 64 9.94 -2.85 17.68
C GLY A 64 10.68 -3.03 16.35
N ARG A 65 10.16 -3.90 15.49
CA ARG A 65 10.54 -4.02 14.07
C ARG A 65 9.40 -3.54 13.20
N ALA A 66 9.64 -2.50 12.43
CA ALA A 66 8.62 -1.81 11.66
C ALA A 66 8.75 -2.05 10.16
N SER A 67 7.59 -2.12 9.52
CA SER A 67 7.46 -2.00 8.06
C SER A 67 6.56 -0.84 7.70
N ALA A 68 7.05 0.04 6.85
CA ALA A 68 6.39 1.28 6.46
C ALA A 68 6.01 1.24 4.97
N ARG A 69 4.84 1.80 4.67
CA ARG A 69 4.36 2.02 3.30
C ARG A 69 3.84 3.44 3.17
N SER A 70 4.18 4.09 2.07
CA SER A 70 3.86 5.48 1.83
C SER A 70 2.80 5.68 0.75
N VAL A 71 2.29 6.90 0.68
CA VAL A 71 1.46 7.41 -0.41
C VAL A 71 2.29 8.29 -1.34
N LEU A 72 1.79 8.53 -2.55
CA LEU A 72 2.44 9.45 -3.49
C LEU A 72 2.61 10.84 -2.87
N GLY A 73 3.79 11.41 -3.05
CA GLY A 73 4.12 12.74 -2.52
C GLY A 73 4.72 12.75 -1.11
N PHE A 74 4.79 11.62 -0.41
CA PHE A 74 5.44 11.51 0.89
C PHE A 74 6.62 10.53 0.86
N ASP A 75 7.84 11.04 1.00
CA ASP A 75 9.05 10.21 1.00
C ASP A 75 9.29 9.60 2.40
N ILE A 76 8.86 8.34 2.57
CA ILE A 76 9.01 7.62 3.84
C ILE A 76 10.48 7.25 4.12
N GLY A 77 11.29 7.06 3.08
CA GLY A 77 12.71 6.79 3.24
C GLY A 77 13.44 7.98 3.85
N ALA A 78 13.20 9.19 3.34
CA ALA A 78 13.75 10.42 3.91
C ALA A 78 13.27 10.66 5.34
N LEU A 79 12.00 10.33 5.65
CA LEU A 79 11.49 10.41 7.01
C LEU A 79 12.23 9.46 7.97
N ILE A 80 12.45 8.21 7.55
CA ILE A 80 13.17 7.21 8.37
C ILE A 80 14.59 7.69 8.67
N ILE A 81 15.30 8.25 7.68
CA ILE A 81 16.62 8.83 7.87
C ILE A 81 16.56 9.97 8.90
N LYS A 82 15.58 10.87 8.78
CA LYS A 82 15.38 11.98 9.73
C LYS A 82 15.05 11.49 11.14
N ALA A 83 14.25 10.46 11.27
CA ALA A 83 13.94 9.84 12.56
C ALA A 83 15.18 9.20 13.21
N HIS A 84 16.06 8.61 12.41
CA HIS A 84 17.33 8.06 12.87
C HIS A 84 18.28 9.17 13.36
N GLN A 85 18.40 10.26 12.61
CA GLN A 85 19.22 11.42 13.00
C GLN A 85 18.73 12.07 14.30
N LYS A 86 17.43 11.94 14.61
CA LYS A 86 16.83 12.42 15.86
C LYS A 86 16.88 11.40 17.01
N ASN A 87 17.52 10.25 16.83
CA ASN A 87 17.57 9.14 17.79
C ASN A 87 16.17 8.61 18.21
N ILE A 88 15.16 8.79 17.37
CA ILE A 88 13.82 8.23 17.58
C ILE A 88 13.81 6.74 17.22
N ILE A 89 14.59 6.35 16.22
CA ILE A 89 14.76 4.96 15.80
C ILE A 89 16.22 4.52 15.92
N LYS A 90 16.45 3.22 16.10
CA LYS A 90 17.81 2.65 16.23
C LYS A 90 18.53 2.54 14.90
N LYS A 91 17.87 1.99 13.91
CA LYS A 91 18.36 1.79 12.55
C LYS A 91 17.20 1.63 11.59
N GLY A 92 17.40 1.99 10.36
CA GLY A 92 16.38 1.85 9.34
C GLY A 92 16.83 2.44 8.02
N GLY A 93 15.99 2.24 7.02
CA GLY A 93 16.18 2.77 5.69
C GLY A 93 15.02 2.42 4.79
N GLY A 94 15.08 2.90 3.57
CA GLY A 94 14.01 2.65 2.61
C GLY A 94 14.14 3.54 1.39
N HIS A 95 13.09 3.49 0.60
CA HIS A 95 12.90 4.33 -0.58
C HIS A 95 11.62 5.15 -0.41
N LYS A 96 11.30 5.98 -1.38
CA LYS A 96 10.15 6.91 -1.32
C LYS A 96 8.84 6.25 -0.87
N MET A 97 8.56 5.03 -1.33
CA MET A 97 7.27 4.37 -1.13
C MET A 97 7.26 3.30 -0.03
N ALA A 98 8.41 2.84 0.41
CA ALA A 98 8.51 1.75 1.39
C ALA A 98 9.81 1.84 2.19
N GLY A 99 9.74 1.40 3.45
CA GLY A 99 10.91 1.32 4.30
C GLY A 99 10.72 0.35 5.46
N GLY A 100 11.80 0.15 6.19
CA GLY A 100 11.81 -0.66 7.40
C GLY A 100 12.78 -0.08 8.42
N PHE A 101 12.48 -0.26 9.69
CA PHE A 101 13.31 0.25 10.76
C PHE A 101 13.10 -0.52 12.06
N SER A 102 13.96 -0.29 13.02
CA SER A 102 13.78 -0.77 14.39
C SER A 102 13.89 0.38 15.40
N LEU A 103 13.12 0.26 16.49
CA LEU A 103 13.08 1.25 17.57
C LEU A 103 12.82 0.55 18.89
N GLN A 104 13.11 1.22 19.99
CA GLN A 104 12.67 0.77 21.32
C GLN A 104 11.16 0.92 21.43
N GLU A 105 10.52 0.00 22.15
CA GLU A 105 9.07 0.00 22.36
C GLU A 105 8.58 1.32 22.98
N GLU A 106 9.30 1.88 23.93
CA GLU A 106 9.03 3.15 24.58
C GLU A 106 9.06 4.36 23.62
N LYS A 107 9.74 4.22 22.47
CA LYS A 107 9.84 5.25 21.44
C LYS A 107 8.70 5.22 20.40
N ILE A 108 7.79 4.26 20.49
CA ILE A 108 6.72 4.12 19.51
C ILE A 108 5.80 5.35 19.50
N SER A 109 5.43 5.87 20.67
CA SER A 109 4.59 7.08 20.76
C SER A 109 5.30 8.29 20.16
N GLU A 110 6.56 8.50 20.54
CA GLU A 110 7.37 9.61 19.99
C GLU A 110 7.50 9.52 18.46
N PHE A 111 7.70 8.30 17.93
CA PHE A 111 7.75 8.10 16.48
C PHE A 111 6.39 8.41 15.81
N LYS A 112 5.28 8.00 16.43
CA LYS A 112 3.94 8.28 15.93
C LYS A 112 3.67 9.79 15.86
N ASP A 113 4.00 10.52 16.87
CA ASP A 113 3.84 11.97 16.90
C ASP A 113 4.74 12.65 15.87
N PHE A 114 5.97 12.19 15.75
CA PHE A 114 6.93 12.69 14.78
C PHE A 114 6.43 12.50 13.33
N ILE A 115 5.97 11.29 12.94
CA ILE A 115 5.49 11.05 11.58
C ILE A 115 4.20 11.83 11.29
N ASN A 116 3.28 11.92 12.25
CA ASN A 116 2.06 12.70 12.11
C ASN A 116 2.38 14.18 11.86
N LEU A 117 3.31 14.75 12.62
CA LEU A 117 3.76 16.12 12.44
C LEU A 117 4.41 16.35 11.07
N GLU A 118 5.32 15.47 10.66
CA GLU A 118 6.02 15.61 9.39
C GLU A 118 5.08 15.46 8.19
N PHE A 119 4.14 14.52 8.28
CA PHE A 119 3.15 14.33 7.22
C PHE A 119 2.16 15.49 7.13
N SER A 120 1.69 16.03 8.26
CA SER A 120 0.76 17.17 8.28
C SER A 120 1.32 18.42 7.59
N LYS A 121 2.63 18.60 7.60
CA LYS A 121 3.29 19.74 6.91
C LYS A 121 3.09 19.70 5.39
N ILE A 122 2.92 18.53 4.82
CA ILE A 122 2.80 18.33 3.36
C ILE A 122 1.44 17.80 2.94
N GLU A 123 0.62 17.37 3.87
CA GLU A 123 -0.68 16.72 3.60
C GLU A 123 -1.57 17.51 2.65
N LYS A 124 -1.64 18.83 2.85
CA LYS A 124 -2.42 19.74 1.99
C LYS A 124 -1.89 19.85 0.55
N LYS A 125 -0.62 19.50 0.33
CA LYS A 125 0.03 19.52 -0.98
C LYS A 125 -0.08 18.17 -1.71
N ILE A 126 -0.43 17.13 -0.96
CA ILE A 126 -0.59 15.78 -1.53
C ILE A 126 -1.98 15.69 -2.16
N ASN A 127 -1.99 15.53 -3.47
CA ASN A 127 -3.22 15.20 -4.17
C ASN A 127 -3.61 13.74 -3.85
N ARG A 128 -4.59 13.57 -2.97
CA ARG A 128 -5.09 12.26 -2.54
C ARG A 128 -6.11 11.65 -3.52
N THR A 129 -6.24 12.19 -4.71
CA THR A 129 -7.11 11.59 -5.72
C THR A 129 -6.52 10.25 -6.16
N ASN A 130 -7.29 9.20 -6.06
CA ASN A 130 -6.97 7.90 -6.65
C ASN A 130 -7.15 7.97 -8.16
N ASN A 131 -6.28 8.74 -8.83
CA ASN A 131 -6.30 8.82 -10.28
C ASN A 131 -5.74 7.52 -10.86
N LEU A 132 -6.51 6.89 -11.69
CA LEU A 132 -6.04 5.80 -12.53
C LEU A 132 -5.44 6.43 -13.81
N PHE A 133 -4.12 6.32 -13.94
CA PHE A 133 -3.44 6.74 -15.16
C PHE A 133 -3.51 5.61 -16.19
N TYR A 134 -3.83 5.96 -17.41
CA TYR A 134 -3.84 5.06 -18.56
C TYR A 134 -3.10 5.71 -19.72
N ASP A 135 -2.55 4.88 -20.62
CA ASP A 135 -1.73 5.36 -21.72
C ASP A 135 -2.57 5.81 -22.90
N SER A 136 -3.67 5.10 -23.19
CA SER A 136 -4.57 5.47 -24.27
C SER A 136 -5.99 4.96 -24.09
N LYS A 137 -6.93 5.59 -24.79
CA LYS A 137 -8.28 5.07 -25.01
C LYS A 137 -8.28 4.22 -26.28
N ILE A 138 -8.92 3.07 -26.22
CA ILE A 138 -9.06 2.16 -27.37
C ILE A 138 -10.51 1.74 -27.55
N SER A 139 -10.89 1.45 -28.79
CA SER A 139 -12.19 0.83 -29.05
C SER A 139 -12.19 -0.64 -28.61
N PRO A 140 -13.33 -1.20 -28.22
CA PRO A 140 -13.43 -2.63 -27.88
C PRO A 140 -12.96 -3.54 -29.03
N SER A 141 -13.22 -3.16 -30.29
CA SER A 141 -12.79 -3.90 -31.48
C SER A 141 -11.28 -3.93 -31.69
N ALA A 142 -10.54 -3.00 -31.07
CA ALA A 142 -9.08 -3.00 -31.11
C ALA A 142 -8.46 -4.06 -30.18
N LEU A 143 -9.24 -4.60 -29.23
CA LEU A 143 -8.80 -5.66 -28.31
C LEU A 143 -8.79 -7.02 -29.01
N ASN A 144 -7.79 -7.24 -29.86
CA ASN A 144 -7.60 -8.47 -30.63
C ASN A 144 -6.18 -9.03 -30.45
N GLU A 145 -5.94 -10.22 -30.99
CA GLU A 145 -4.65 -10.92 -30.87
C GLU A 145 -3.48 -10.15 -31.50
N ASN A 146 -3.71 -9.42 -32.58
CA ASN A 146 -2.67 -8.61 -33.23
C ASN A 146 -2.23 -7.49 -32.30
N PHE A 147 -3.16 -6.74 -31.72
CA PHE A 147 -2.88 -5.70 -30.75
C PHE A 147 -2.12 -6.24 -29.53
N TYR A 148 -2.55 -7.39 -29.01
CA TYR A 148 -1.85 -8.05 -27.90
C TYR A 148 -0.40 -8.41 -28.28
N SER A 149 -0.19 -8.93 -29.48
CA SER A 149 1.13 -9.31 -29.99
C SER A 149 2.04 -8.09 -30.14
N GLU A 150 1.51 -6.97 -30.66
CA GLU A 150 2.25 -5.71 -30.77
C GLU A 150 2.64 -5.15 -29.38
N ILE A 151 1.73 -5.16 -28.41
CA ILE A 151 2.05 -4.74 -27.04
C ILE A 151 3.14 -5.61 -26.44
N ASN A 152 3.13 -6.92 -26.69
CA ASN A 152 4.16 -7.82 -26.18
C ASN A 152 5.56 -7.55 -26.73
N LEU A 153 5.70 -6.89 -27.88
CA LEU A 153 7.01 -6.46 -28.38
C LEU A 153 7.70 -5.43 -27.47
N LEU A 154 6.91 -4.73 -26.62
CA LEU A 154 7.44 -3.79 -25.62
C LEU A 154 8.01 -4.48 -24.39
N SER A 155 7.83 -5.80 -24.27
CA SER A 155 8.35 -6.59 -23.11
C SER A 155 9.89 -6.71 -23.13
N PRO A 156 10.55 -6.96 -21.97
CA PRO A 156 9.95 -7.31 -20.68
C PRO A 156 9.43 -6.09 -19.91
N PHE A 157 8.24 -6.23 -19.33
CA PHE A 157 7.66 -5.21 -18.47
C PHE A 157 8.22 -5.29 -17.04
N GLY A 158 8.32 -4.14 -16.37
CA GLY A 158 8.82 -4.06 -14.99
C GLY A 158 9.04 -2.63 -14.52
N SER A 159 9.94 -2.46 -13.56
CA SER A 159 10.31 -1.13 -13.07
C SER A 159 11.02 -0.34 -14.16
N GLY A 160 10.48 0.84 -14.51
CA GLY A 160 10.99 1.67 -15.61
C GLY A 160 10.39 1.38 -16.98
N ASN A 161 9.71 0.23 -17.16
CA ASN A 161 8.94 -0.11 -18.35
C ASN A 161 7.61 -0.76 -17.93
N PRO A 162 6.65 0.02 -17.40
CA PRO A 162 5.38 -0.53 -16.94
C PRO A 162 4.55 -1.06 -18.10
N GLN A 163 3.78 -2.10 -17.84
CA GLN A 163 2.83 -2.60 -18.82
C GLN A 163 1.81 -1.50 -19.18
N PRO A 164 1.58 -1.21 -20.47
CA PRO A 164 0.60 -0.23 -20.91
C PRO A 164 -0.80 -0.53 -20.38
N ARG A 165 -1.52 0.51 -19.99
CA ARG A 165 -2.90 0.46 -19.53
C ARG A 165 -3.80 1.16 -20.51
N PHE A 166 -4.89 0.50 -20.88
CA PHE A 166 -5.87 1.03 -21.82
C PHE A 166 -7.23 1.17 -21.14
N VAL A 167 -7.99 2.16 -21.59
CA VAL A 167 -9.37 2.38 -21.19
C VAL A 167 -10.25 2.23 -22.42
N THR A 168 -11.34 1.51 -22.29
CA THR A 168 -12.42 1.46 -23.26
C THR A 168 -13.69 2.04 -22.62
N GLU A 169 -14.46 2.76 -23.40
CA GLU A 169 -15.67 3.46 -22.96
C GLU A 169 -16.90 2.88 -23.68
N SER A 170 -18.08 3.26 -23.21
CA SER A 170 -19.36 2.90 -23.85
C SER A 170 -19.62 1.40 -23.96
N LEU A 171 -19.23 0.66 -22.93
CA LEU A 171 -19.54 -0.77 -22.82
C LEU A 171 -20.88 -0.97 -22.10
N GLU A 172 -21.74 -1.82 -22.69
CA GLU A 172 -22.95 -2.28 -22.06
C GLU A 172 -22.73 -3.62 -21.35
N LEU A 173 -23.21 -3.73 -20.10
CA LEU A 173 -23.12 -4.96 -19.35
C LEU A 173 -24.17 -5.97 -19.83
N LEU A 174 -23.76 -7.02 -20.50
CA LEU A 174 -24.66 -8.10 -20.93
C LEU A 174 -24.94 -9.10 -19.83
N LYS A 175 -23.91 -9.49 -19.08
CA LYS A 175 -24.04 -10.52 -18.05
C LYS A 175 -23.01 -10.33 -16.94
N SER A 176 -23.44 -10.56 -15.71
CA SER A 176 -22.53 -10.71 -14.57
C SER A 176 -22.85 -11.99 -13.79
N SER A 177 -21.82 -12.62 -13.25
CA SER A 177 -21.96 -13.81 -12.40
C SER A 177 -20.87 -13.83 -11.35
N ILE A 178 -21.18 -14.36 -10.17
CA ILE A 178 -20.19 -14.57 -9.11
C ILE A 178 -19.47 -15.89 -9.42
N VAL A 179 -18.16 -15.86 -9.48
CA VAL A 179 -17.29 -17.02 -9.71
C VAL A 179 -16.38 -17.18 -8.51
N GLY A 180 -16.45 -18.33 -7.88
CA GLY A 180 -15.79 -18.55 -6.59
C GLY A 180 -16.23 -17.47 -5.59
N GLU A 181 -16.34 -17.52 -4.42
CA GLU A 181 -17.00 -16.64 -3.43
C GLU A 181 -16.68 -15.12 -3.51
N LYS A 182 -15.71 -14.67 -4.35
CA LYS A 182 -15.14 -13.31 -4.30
C LYS A 182 -14.92 -12.63 -5.65
N HIS A 183 -15.19 -13.28 -6.76
CA HIS A 183 -14.91 -12.73 -8.08
C HIS A 183 -16.21 -12.52 -8.86
N ILE A 184 -16.32 -11.39 -9.54
CA ILE A 184 -17.42 -11.12 -10.46
C ILE A 184 -16.86 -11.29 -11.87
N LYS A 185 -17.42 -12.25 -12.63
CA LYS A 185 -17.17 -12.39 -14.07
C LYS A 185 -18.24 -11.59 -14.81
N THR A 186 -17.78 -10.67 -15.66
CA THR A 186 -18.65 -9.81 -16.45
C THR A 186 -18.41 -10.04 -17.94
N ILE A 187 -19.49 -9.93 -18.72
CA ILE A 187 -19.45 -9.92 -20.18
C ILE A 187 -20.05 -8.59 -20.62
N PHE A 188 -19.30 -7.88 -21.43
CA PHE A 188 -19.72 -6.60 -22.00
C PHE A 188 -19.91 -6.73 -23.53
N THR A 189 -20.74 -5.86 -24.09
CA THR A 189 -20.81 -5.56 -25.52
C THR A 189 -20.47 -4.09 -25.75
N ALA A 190 -20.07 -3.76 -26.96
CA ALA A 190 -19.83 -2.41 -27.45
C ALA A 190 -20.85 -2.06 -28.52
#